data_e49b493cefe5a868ed328c6323cf3d4b
#
_entry.id   e49b493cefe5a868ed328c6323cf3d4b
#
_cell.length_a   1.000
_cell.length_b   1.000
_cell.length_c   1.000
_cell.angle_alpha   90.00
_cell.angle_beta   90.00
_cell.angle_gamma   90.00
#
_symmetry.space_group_name_H-M   'P 1'
#
loop_
_entity.id
_entity.type
_entity.pdbx_description
1 polymer ?
#
loop_
_entity_poly.entity_id
_entity_poly.type
_entity_poly.pdbx_seq_one_letter_code
_entity_poly.pdbx_strand_id
1 'polypeptide(L)'
;MNKLSQRAIKIHNILLDVFGQPTWRTPLPPVDELVSTILSQNTNDLNRDRAFNALQTKFPTWEAVRDAKTKDVIAAIRPAGLANQKGPRIQKILHAITEERGSLDLSFLKDLPLEEARSWLTRFKGVGPKTAAIVLCFSLNRPAFPVDTHIYRVTGRIGLLPAKMTVEQAHPYLEGLFPPETYYAAHLNLIRLGREICHARKPDCPNCPIRKLCDYTPKTT
;
A
#
# COMPACT_ATOMS: atom_id res chain seq x y z
N MET A 1 3.79 -27.08 -0.61
CA MET A 1 4.46 -25.75 -0.54
C MET A 1 5.82 -25.85 -1.24
N ASN A 2 6.11 -24.99 -2.21
CA ASN A 2 7.38 -25.03 -2.95
C ASN A 2 8.52 -24.39 -2.12
N LYS A 3 9.78 -24.59 -2.56
CA LYS A 3 10.97 -24.06 -1.87
C LYS A 3 10.97 -22.54 -1.71
N LEU A 4 10.36 -21.81 -2.67
CA LEU A 4 10.31 -20.36 -2.65
C LEU A 4 9.30 -19.84 -1.62
N SER A 5 8.13 -20.49 -1.49
CA SER A 5 7.16 -20.17 -0.44
C SER A 5 7.73 -20.44 0.96
N GLN A 6 8.46 -21.57 1.13
CA GLN A 6 9.15 -21.85 2.41
C GLN A 6 10.16 -20.76 2.76
N ARG A 7 10.90 -20.26 1.75
CA ARG A 7 11.86 -19.16 1.92
C ARG A 7 11.15 -17.85 2.28
N ALA A 8 10.02 -17.53 1.63
CA ALA A 8 9.23 -16.35 1.91
C ALA A 8 8.72 -16.34 3.36
N ILE A 9 8.18 -17.47 3.83
CA ILE A 9 7.71 -17.64 5.22
C ILE A 9 8.88 -17.52 6.21
N LYS A 10 10.02 -18.15 5.93
CA LYS A 10 11.19 -18.03 6.79
C LYS A 10 11.68 -16.58 6.91
N ILE A 11 11.68 -15.84 5.81
CA ILE A 11 12.00 -14.41 5.80
C ILE A 11 10.99 -13.62 6.62
N HIS A 12 9.70 -13.88 6.44
CA HIS A 12 8.63 -13.24 7.22
C HIS A 12 8.82 -13.45 8.72
N ASN A 13 9.08 -14.70 9.15
CA ASN A 13 9.27 -15.02 10.56
C ASN A 13 10.50 -14.30 11.14
N ILE A 14 11.64 -14.28 10.44
CA ILE A 14 12.83 -13.54 10.88
C ILE A 14 12.51 -12.03 11.01
N LEU A 15 11.74 -11.46 10.08
CA LEU A 15 11.38 -10.06 10.18
C LEU A 15 10.39 -9.80 11.31
N LEU A 16 9.50 -10.73 11.64
CA LEU A 16 8.66 -10.66 12.84
C LEU A 16 9.49 -10.72 14.13
N ASP A 17 10.49 -11.61 14.20
CA ASP A 17 11.36 -11.73 15.36
C ASP A 17 12.17 -10.44 15.59
N VAL A 18 12.64 -9.79 14.53
CA VAL A 18 13.47 -8.58 14.61
C VAL A 18 12.67 -7.30 14.77
N PHE A 19 11.57 -7.15 14.03
CA PHE A 19 10.78 -5.92 13.98
C PHE A 19 9.51 -5.97 14.80
N GLY A 20 9.09 -7.16 15.21
CA GLY A 20 7.83 -7.39 15.92
C GLY A 20 6.62 -7.40 15.01
N GLN A 21 5.46 -7.65 15.63
CA GLN A 21 4.17 -7.48 14.98
C GLN A 21 3.93 -5.98 14.72
N PRO A 22 3.65 -5.57 13.49
CA PRO A 22 3.43 -4.15 13.20
C PRO A 22 2.17 -3.62 13.92
N THR A 23 2.35 -2.59 14.75
CA THR A 23 1.27 -1.91 15.50
C THR A 23 1.19 -0.41 15.20
N TRP A 24 2.12 0.08 14.39
CA TRP A 24 2.28 1.52 14.11
C TRP A 24 1.25 2.11 13.15
N ARG A 25 0.39 1.27 12.59
CA ARG A 25 -0.69 1.70 11.72
C ARG A 25 -2.01 1.09 12.16
N THR A 26 -2.96 1.95 12.53
CA THR A 26 -4.34 1.55 12.77
C THR A 26 -5.06 1.40 11.43
N PRO A 27 -5.80 0.31 11.20
CA PRO A 27 -6.66 0.17 10.02
C PRO A 27 -7.68 1.31 9.97
N LEU A 28 -7.83 1.91 8.79
CA LEU A 28 -8.81 2.96 8.53
C LEU A 28 -10.08 2.35 7.91
N PRO A 29 -11.25 3.02 8.02
CA PRO A 29 -12.41 2.69 7.20
C PRO A 29 -12.04 2.71 5.70
N PRO A 30 -12.72 1.93 4.83
CA PRO A 30 -12.26 1.72 3.46
C PRO A 30 -12.16 2.99 2.60
N VAL A 31 -13.08 3.96 2.76
CA VAL A 31 -13.01 5.25 2.04
C VAL A 31 -11.86 6.10 2.57
N ASP A 32 -11.66 6.11 3.88
CA ASP A 32 -10.53 6.79 4.54
C ASP A 32 -9.20 6.23 4.04
N GLU A 33 -9.08 4.91 3.97
CA GLU A 33 -7.89 4.22 3.48
C GLU A 33 -7.63 4.54 2.01
N LEU A 34 -8.68 4.56 1.18
CA LEU A 34 -8.58 4.92 -0.23
C LEU A 34 -8.04 6.35 -0.39
N VAL A 35 -8.62 7.32 0.31
CA VAL A 35 -8.19 8.72 0.26
C VAL A 35 -6.79 8.88 0.83
N SER A 36 -6.49 8.29 2.00
CA SER A 36 -5.15 8.31 2.62
C SER A 36 -4.09 7.74 1.67
N THR A 37 -4.41 6.63 0.99
CA THR A 37 -3.48 6.02 0.04
C THR A 37 -3.29 6.86 -1.23
N ILE A 38 -4.31 7.55 -1.73
CA ILE A 38 -4.15 8.53 -2.81
C ILE A 38 -3.26 9.69 -2.36
N LEU A 39 -3.45 10.19 -1.15
CA LEU A 39 -2.61 11.25 -0.59
C LEU A 39 -1.15 10.80 -0.42
N SER A 40 -0.89 9.52 -0.13
CA SER A 40 0.46 8.98 0.03
C SER A 40 1.28 8.89 -1.27
N GLN A 41 0.65 9.00 -2.43
CA GLN A 41 1.36 8.91 -3.72
C GLN A 41 2.39 10.04 -3.86
N ASN A 42 3.65 9.67 -4.13
CA ASN A 42 4.77 10.61 -4.29
C ASN A 42 4.95 11.57 -3.09
N THR A 43 4.74 11.09 -1.87
CA THR A 43 5.00 11.84 -0.65
C THR A 43 5.42 10.90 0.50
N ASN A 44 5.89 11.46 1.61
CA ASN A 44 6.20 10.70 2.82
C ASN A 44 4.98 10.59 3.76
N ASP A 45 5.07 9.68 4.73
CA ASP A 45 3.96 9.41 5.66
C ASP A 45 3.57 10.64 6.47
N LEU A 46 4.53 11.45 6.95
CA LEU A 46 4.26 12.66 7.72
C LEU A 46 3.42 13.69 6.94
N ASN A 47 3.77 13.91 5.69
CA ASN A 47 3.03 14.84 4.83
C ASN A 47 1.67 14.30 4.40
N ARG A 48 1.55 12.96 4.20
CA ARG A 48 0.27 12.30 4.00
C ARG A 48 -0.65 12.53 5.21
N ASP A 49 -0.15 12.28 6.43
CA ASP A 49 -0.95 12.39 7.65
C ASP A 49 -1.38 13.84 7.91
N ARG A 50 -0.48 14.80 7.70
CA ARG A 50 -0.82 16.23 7.78
C ARG A 50 -1.95 16.61 6.82
N ALA A 51 -1.87 16.15 5.58
CA ALA A 51 -2.89 16.42 4.57
C ALA A 51 -4.21 15.73 4.87
N PHE A 52 -4.17 14.48 5.32
CA PHE A 52 -5.35 13.72 5.70
C PHE A 52 -6.07 14.33 6.89
N ASN A 53 -5.34 14.67 7.95
CA ASN A 53 -5.91 15.33 9.14
C ASN A 53 -6.47 16.72 8.80
N ALA A 54 -5.77 17.51 7.99
CA ALA A 54 -6.26 18.82 7.56
C ALA A 54 -7.54 18.72 6.74
N LEU A 55 -7.65 17.66 5.90
CA LEU A 55 -8.86 17.40 5.11
C LEU A 55 -10.04 17.04 6.03
N GLN A 56 -9.85 16.11 6.97
CA GLN A 56 -10.88 15.71 7.92
C GLN A 56 -11.29 16.83 8.90
N THR A 57 -10.34 17.66 9.34
CA THR A 57 -10.65 18.84 10.19
C THR A 57 -11.49 19.86 9.44
N LYS A 58 -11.20 20.09 8.16
CA LYS A 58 -11.93 21.08 7.35
C LYS A 58 -13.28 20.56 6.87
N PHE A 59 -13.37 19.29 6.59
CA PHE A 59 -14.57 18.63 6.05
C PHE A 59 -14.91 17.41 6.91
N PRO A 60 -15.97 17.48 7.73
CA PRO A 60 -16.26 16.44 8.72
C PRO A 60 -16.76 15.12 8.12
N THR A 61 -17.18 15.12 6.86
CA THR A 61 -17.63 13.92 6.15
C THR A 61 -17.05 13.85 4.73
N TRP A 62 -17.05 12.67 4.13
CA TRP A 62 -16.59 12.50 2.75
C TRP A 62 -17.55 13.13 1.74
N GLU A 63 -18.84 13.23 2.06
CA GLU A 63 -19.80 13.98 1.28
C GLU A 63 -19.43 15.48 1.26
N ALA A 64 -19.02 16.04 2.39
CA ALA A 64 -18.55 17.43 2.45
C ALA A 64 -17.29 17.63 1.59
N VAL A 65 -16.37 16.65 1.54
CA VAL A 65 -15.21 16.68 0.63
C VAL A 65 -15.65 16.59 -0.82
N ARG A 66 -16.58 15.67 -1.13
CA ARG A 66 -17.13 15.45 -2.48
C ARG A 66 -17.71 16.73 -3.06
N ASP A 67 -18.53 17.44 -2.26
CA ASP A 67 -19.36 18.56 -2.70
C ASP A 67 -18.68 19.94 -2.51
N ALA A 68 -17.50 19.97 -1.86
CA ALA A 68 -16.73 21.19 -1.63
C ALA A 68 -16.22 21.82 -2.93
N LYS A 69 -15.94 23.12 -2.88
CA LYS A 69 -15.19 23.78 -3.96
C LYS A 69 -13.81 23.12 -4.08
N THR A 70 -13.45 22.70 -5.27
CA THR A 70 -12.19 21.97 -5.54
C THR A 70 -10.96 22.73 -5.03
N LYS A 71 -10.95 24.08 -5.13
CA LYS A 71 -9.87 24.91 -4.59
C LYS A 71 -9.66 24.75 -3.09
N ASP A 72 -10.73 24.50 -2.33
CA ASP A 72 -10.67 24.35 -0.88
C ASP A 72 -10.14 22.96 -0.48
N VAL A 73 -10.51 21.92 -1.25
CA VAL A 73 -9.91 20.57 -1.11
C VAL A 73 -8.43 20.60 -1.44
N ILE A 74 -8.04 21.24 -2.56
CA ILE A 74 -6.63 21.41 -2.95
C ILE A 74 -5.83 22.13 -1.85
N ALA A 75 -6.39 23.18 -1.27
CA ALA A 75 -5.73 23.93 -0.19
C ALA A 75 -5.49 23.05 1.03
N ALA A 76 -6.47 22.24 1.45
CA ALA A 76 -6.35 21.33 2.60
C ALA A 76 -5.27 20.26 2.41
N ILE A 77 -5.18 19.69 1.21
CA ILE A 77 -4.23 18.58 0.94
C ILE A 77 -2.86 19.03 0.42
N ARG A 78 -2.57 20.32 0.42
CA ARG A 78 -1.30 20.87 -0.11
C ARG A 78 -0.05 20.20 0.47
N PRO A 79 0.00 19.84 1.76
CA PRO A 79 1.16 19.13 2.34
C PRO A 79 1.50 17.81 1.63
N ALA A 80 0.52 17.10 1.09
CA ALA A 80 0.74 15.81 0.40
C ALA A 80 1.45 15.95 -0.96
N GLY A 81 1.70 17.16 -1.46
CA GLY A 81 2.21 17.37 -2.82
C GLY A 81 1.21 16.97 -3.92
N LEU A 82 1.43 17.42 -5.13
CA LEU A 82 0.56 17.17 -6.29
C LEU A 82 -0.93 17.47 -6.01
N ALA A 83 -1.22 18.43 -5.14
CA ALA A 83 -2.57 18.73 -4.64
C ALA A 83 -3.55 19.08 -5.78
N ASN A 84 -3.08 19.80 -6.81
CA ASN A 84 -3.87 20.13 -8.00
C ASN A 84 -4.33 18.91 -8.83
N GLN A 85 -3.63 17.78 -8.67
CA GLN A 85 -4.01 16.51 -9.31
C GLN A 85 -4.82 15.63 -8.36
N LYS A 86 -4.40 15.55 -7.09
CA LYS A 86 -5.01 14.67 -6.08
C LYS A 86 -6.41 15.17 -5.67
N GLY A 87 -6.60 16.46 -5.45
CA GLY A 87 -7.88 17.04 -5.02
C GLY A 87 -9.04 16.70 -5.98
N PRO A 88 -8.97 17.12 -7.26
CA PRO A 88 -10.00 16.77 -8.23
C PRO A 88 -10.19 15.27 -8.42
N ARG A 89 -9.12 14.48 -8.29
CA ARG A 89 -9.18 13.02 -8.38
C ARG A 89 -9.97 12.41 -7.24
N ILE A 90 -9.70 12.81 -5.99
CA ILE A 90 -10.44 12.37 -4.82
C ILE A 90 -11.92 12.68 -4.98
N GLN A 91 -12.28 13.93 -5.34
CA GLN A 91 -13.67 14.32 -5.54
C GLN A 91 -14.36 13.49 -6.62
N LYS A 92 -13.71 13.28 -7.78
CA LYS A 92 -14.26 12.44 -8.85
C LYS A 92 -14.52 11.01 -8.42
N ILE A 93 -13.63 10.44 -7.61
CA ILE A 93 -13.80 9.09 -7.07
C ILE A 93 -14.97 9.04 -6.09
N LEU A 94 -15.06 10.01 -5.17
CA LEU A 94 -16.18 10.10 -4.22
C LEU A 94 -17.53 10.27 -4.93
N HIS A 95 -17.61 11.12 -5.98
CA HIS A 95 -18.81 11.24 -6.81
C HIS A 95 -19.17 9.92 -7.48
N ALA A 96 -18.22 9.26 -8.15
CA ALA A 96 -18.50 8.02 -8.85
C ALA A 96 -18.94 6.88 -7.91
N ILE A 97 -18.37 6.80 -6.70
CA ILE A 97 -18.82 5.85 -5.67
C ILE A 97 -20.28 6.17 -5.28
N THR A 98 -20.58 7.44 -5.01
CA THR A 98 -21.95 7.84 -4.61
C THR A 98 -22.97 7.60 -5.72
N GLU A 99 -22.65 7.93 -6.97
CA GLU A 99 -23.53 7.73 -8.12
C GLU A 99 -23.88 6.25 -8.34
N GLU A 100 -22.91 5.36 -8.11
CA GLU A 100 -23.10 3.93 -8.32
C GLU A 100 -23.74 3.22 -7.12
N ARG A 101 -23.37 3.65 -5.90
CA ARG A 101 -23.73 2.92 -4.66
C ARG A 101 -24.79 3.64 -3.82
N GLY A 102 -25.10 4.89 -4.13
CA GLY A 102 -26.00 5.73 -3.33
C GLY A 102 -25.39 6.24 -2.03
N SER A 103 -24.22 5.73 -1.61
CA SER A 103 -23.52 6.11 -0.38
C SER A 103 -22.00 5.98 -0.54
N LEU A 104 -21.24 6.64 0.33
CA LEU A 104 -19.79 6.51 0.42
C LEU A 104 -19.40 5.33 1.34
N ASP A 105 -19.83 4.13 0.97
CA ASP A 105 -19.50 2.88 1.64
C ASP A 105 -18.86 1.89 0.66
N LEU A 106 -17.73 1.33 1.05
CA LEU A 106 -16.98 0.32 0.29
C LEU A 106 -17.01 -1.06 0.96
N SER A 107 -17.82 -1.26 2.00
CA SER A 107 -17.89 -2.53 2.73
C SER A 107 -18.36 -3.70 1.87
N PHE A 108 -19.19 -3.43 0.85
CA PHE A 108 -19.67 -4.43 -0.10
C PHE A 108 -18.55 -5.15 -0.85
N LEU A 109 -17.36 -4.53 -0.94
CA LEU A 109 -16.18 -5.18 -1.54
C LEU A 109 -15.71 -6.43 -0.76
N LYS A 110 -16.18 -6.61 0.48
CA LYS A 110 -15.94 -7.83 1.26
C LYS A 110 -16.63 -9.05 0.66
N ASP A 111 -17.80 -8.82 0.06
CA ASP A 111 -18.69 -9.90 -0.39
C ASP A 111 -18.43 -10.30 -1.86
N LEU A 112 -17.66 -9.49 -2.59
CA LEU A 112 -17.29 -9.79 -3.97
C LEU A 112 -16.14 -10.80 -4.05
N PRO A 113 -16.02 -11.60 -5.13
CA PRO A 113 -14.79 -12.28 -5.48
C PRO A 113 -13.60 -11.30 -5.47
N LEU A 114 -12.42 -11.74 -5.01
CA LEU A 114 -11.28 -10.84 -4.81
C LEU A 114 -10.91 -10.05 -6.07
N GLU A 115 -10.89 -10.72 -7.22
CA GLU A 115 -10.53 -10.10 -8.50
C GLU A 115 -11.59 -9.11 -8.99
N GLU A 116 -12.86 -9.34 -8.69
CA GLU A 116 -13.92 -8.39 -8.97
C GLU A 116 -13.78 -7.14 -8.09
N ALA A 117 -13.51 -7.32 -6.79
CA ALA A 117 -13.26 -6.21 -5.87
C ALA A 117 -12.03 -5.38 -6.30
N ARG A 118 -10.96 -6.06 -6.74
CA ARG A 118 -9.75 -5.44 -7.28
C ARG A 118 -10.06 -4.65 -8.55
N SER A 119 -10.77 -5.26 -9.49
CA SER A 119 -11.17 -4.64 -10.76
C SER A 119 -12.06 -3.42 -10.52
N TRP A 120 -13.00 -3.52 -9.57
CA TRP A 120 -13.88 -2.42 -9.20
C TRP A 120 -13.10 -1.21 -8.70
N LEU A 121 -12.10 -1.40 -7.84
CA LEU A 121 -11.26 -0.32 -7.34
C LEU A 121 -10.35 0.27 -8.41
N THR A 122 -9.73 -0.57 -9.23
CA THR A 122 -8.72 -0.12 -10.22
C THR A 122 -9.31 0.60 -11.43
N ARG A 123 -10.63 0.55 -11.64
CA ARG A 123 -11.29 1.34 -12.70
C ARG A 123 -11.21 2.85 -12.46
N PHE A 124 -11.02 3.30 -11.21
CA PHE A 124 -10.90 4.71 -10.91
C PHE A 124 -9.52 5.24 -11.33
N LYS A 125 -9.51 6.31 -12.11
CA LYS A 125 -8.26 6.95 -12.54
C LYS A 125 -7.40 7.34 -11.33
N GLY A 126 -6.21 6.75 -11.25
CA GLY A 126 -5.25 6.99 -10.15
C GLY A 126 -5.38 6.03 -8.97
N VAL A 127 -6.23 5.03 -9.08
CA VAL A 127 -6.26 3.87 -8.19
C VAL A 127 -5.62 2.71 -8.95
N GLY A 128 -4.35 2.44 -8.66
CA GLY A 128 -3.62 1.31 -9.24
C GLY A 128 -3.67 0.06 -8.37
N PRO A 129 -3.03 -1.05 -8.82
CA PRO A 129 -3.01 -2.32 -8.08
C PRO A 129 -2.57 -2.18 -6.63
N LYS A 130 -1.53 -1.37 -6.34
CA LYS A 130 -1.08 -1.11 -4.98
C LYS A 130 -2.19 -0.47 -4.12
N THR A 131 -2.85 0.57 -4.62
CA THR A 131 -3.89 1.28 -3.87
C THR A 131 -5.08 0.35 -3.59
N ALA A 132 -5.52 -0.40 -4.60
CA ALA A 132 -6.58 -1.40 -4.45
C ALA A 132 -6.21 -2.47 -3.41
N ALA A 133 -4.99 -3.02 -3.48
CA ALA A 133 -4.53 -4.04 -2.54
C ALA A 133 -4.43 -3.49 -1.10
N ILE A 134 -4.05 -2.22 -0.90
CA ILE A 134 -4.03 -1.60 0.44
C ILE A 134 -5.45 -1.51 1.01
N VAL A 135 -6.42 -1.00 0.26
CA VAL A 135 -7.82 -0.91 0.72
C VAL A 135 -8.36 -2.30 1.06
N LEU A 136 -8.15 -3.28 0.17
CA LEU A 136 -8.62 -4.64 0.36
C LEU A 136 -7.97 -5.32 1.57
N CYS A 137 -6.64 -5.23 1.70
CA CYS A 137 -5.90 -5.89 2.78
C CYS A 137 -6.12 -5.19 4.14
N PHE A 138 -5.96 -3.86 4.18
CA PHE A 138 -5.85 -3.14 5.45
C PHE A 138 -7.20 -2.78 6.05
N SER A 139 -8.17 -2.39 5.21
CA SER A 139 -9.49 -2.00 5.70
C SER A 139 -10.51 -3.12 5.67
N LEU A 140 -10.41 -4.02 4.70
CA LEU A 140 -11.41 -5.04 4.45
C LEU A 140 -10.95 -6.45 4.85
N ASN A 141 -9.71 -6.59 5.31
CA ASN A 141 -9.07 -7.87 5.66
C ASN A 141 -9.20 -8.93 4.56
N ARG A 142 -9.08 -8.50 3.29
CA ARG A 142 -9.10 -9.37 2.11
C ARG A 142 -7.68 -9.77 1.71
N PRO A 143 -7.47 -10.98 1.18
CA PRO A 143 -6.14 -11.50 0.88
C PRO A 143 -5.53 -10.87 -0.39
N ALA A 144 -5.25 -9.58 -0.35
CA ALA A 144 -4.56 -8.83 -1.38
C ALA A 144 -3.20 -8.33 -0.85
N PHE A 145 -2.10 -8.68 -1.53
CA PHE A 145 -0.75 -8.31 -1.10
C PHE A 145 -0.30 -7.00 -1.79
N PRO A 146 -0.18 -5.88 -1.07
CA PRO A 146 0.25 -4.64 -1.70
C PRO A 146 1.74 -4.66 -2.01
N VAL A 147 2.13 -4.27 -3.22
CA VAL A 147 3.54 -4.15 -3.63
C VAL A 147 3.87 -2.69 -3.92
N ASP A 148 4.76 -2.11 -3.12
CA ASP A 148 5.31 -0.78 -3.36
C ASP A 148 6.75 -0.86 -3.88
N THR A 149 7.38 0.30 -4.09
CA THR A 149 8.77 0.38 -4.57
C THR A 149 9.78 -0.24 -3.61
N HIS A 150 9.51 -0.22 -2.29
CA HIS A 150 10.38 -0.87 -1.30
C HIS A 150 10.23 -2.37 -1.38
N ILE A 151 9.01 -2.88 -1.36
CA ILE A 151 8.72 -4.32 -1.44
C ILE A 151 9.25 -4.89 -2.75
N TYR A 152 8.96 -4.25 -3.87
CA TYR A 152 9.44 -4.70 -5.18
C TYR A 152 10.99 -4.81 -5.22
N ARG A 153 11.69 -3.78 -4.73
CA ARG A 153 13.15 -3.78 -4.63
C ARG A 153 13.68 -4.87 -3.70
N VAL A 154 13.11 -4.96 -2.49
CA VAL A 154 13.54 -5.92 -1.47
C VAL A 154 13.31 -7.34 -1.96
N THR A 155 12.10 -7.67 -2.40
CA THR A 155 11.74 -9.03 -2.85
C THR A 155 12.50 -9.45 -4.10
N GLY A 156 12.80 -8.51 -4.99
CA GLY A 156 13.70 -8.76 -6.13
C GLY A 156 15.12 -9.06 -5.69
N ARG A 157 15.69 -8.30 -4.74
CA ARG A 157 17.06 -8.51 -4.23
C ARG A 157 17.22 -9.82 -3.46
N ILE A 158 16.24 -10.18 -2.67
CA ILE A 158 16.28 -11.42 -1.90
C ILE A 158 15.93 -12.66 -2.74
N GLY A 159 15.68 -12.49 -4.04
CA GLY A 159 15.41 -13.58 -4.97
C GLY A 159 14.03 -14.22 -4.82
N LEU A 160 13.05 -13.50 -4.28
CA LEU A 160 11.65 -13.96 -4.27
C LEU A 160 10.93 -13.65 -5.59
N LEU A 161 11.34 -12.61 -6.33
CA LEU A 161 10.77 -12.28 -7.63
C LEU A 161 11.66 -12.78 -8.76
N PRO A 162 11.10 -13.40 -9.81
CA PRO A 162 11.80 -13.67 -11.07
C PRO A 162 12.38 -12.39 -11.68
N ALA A 163 13.51 -12.54 -12.37
CA ALA A 163 14.11 -11.44 -13.13
C ALA A 163 13.11 -10.92 -14.19
N LYS A 164 13.07 -9.58 -14.35
CA LYS A 164 12.21 -8.87 -15.33
C LYS A 164 10.70 -8.93 -15.06
N MET A 165 10.25 -9.45 -13.91
CA MET A 165 8.84 -9.36 -13.52
C MET A 165 8.47 -7.89 -13.31
N THR A 166 7.30 -7.45 -13.80
CA THR A 166 6.82 -6.08 -13.56
C THR A 166 6.24 -5.92 -12.16
N VAL A 167 6.07 -4.67 -11.69
CA VAL A 167 5.46 -4.40 -10.39
C VAL A 167 4.02 -4.93 -10.33
N GLU A 168 3.27 -4.79 -11.43
CA GLU A 168 1.89 -5.28 -11.54
C GLU A 168 1.82 -6.80 -11.39
N GLN A 169 2.73 -7.52 -12.04
CA GLN A 169 2.83 -8.98 -11.95
C GLN A 169 3.28 -9.45 -10.56
N ALA A 170 4.05 -8.62 -9.84
CA ALA A 170 4.56 -8.97 -8.52
C ALA A 170 3.44 -9.10 -7.46
N HIS A 171 2.31 -8.40 -7.61
CA HIS A 171 1.18 -8.50 -6.68
C HIS A 171 0.65 -9.94 -6.58
N PRO A 172 0.06 -10.53 -7.64
CA PRO A 172 -0.47 -11.89 -7.56
C PRO A 172 0.64 -12.93 -7.34
N TYR A 173 1.85 -12.65 -7.79
CA TYR A 173 2.97 -13.56 -7.59
C TYR A 173 3.36 -13.69 -6.11
N LEU A 174 3.48 -12.57 -5.38
CA LEU A 174 3.79 -12.58 -3.95
C LEU A 174 2.60 -13.10 -3.12
N GLU A 175 1.38 -12.87 -3.55
CA GLU A 175 0.18 -13.50 -2.99
C GLU A 175 0.28 -15.04 -3.01
N GLY A 176 0.81 -15.62 -4.07
CA GLY A 176 1.05 -17.05 -4.16
C GLY A 176 2.22 -17.57 -3.32
N LEU A 177 3.08 -16.70 -2.79
CA LEU A 177 4.24 -17.09 -1.98
C LEU A 177 4.00 -17.00 -0.48
N PHE A 178 3.30 -15.96 -0.02
CA PHE A 178 3.00 -15.74 1.39
C PHE A 178 1.63 -16.33 1.77
N PRO A 179 1.45 -16.84 2.99
CA PRO A 179 0.11 -17.16 3.50
C PRO A 179 -0.73 -15.88 3.68
N PRO A 180 -2.03 -15.91 3.33
CA PRO A 180 -2.89 -14.71 3.37
C PRO A 180 -2.90 -13.97 4.70
N GLU A 181 -2.87 -14.71 5.81
CA GLU A 181 -2.86 -14.16 7.17
C GLU A 181 -1.59 -13.37 7.51
N THR A 182 -0.51 -13.55 6.72
CA THR A 182 0.76 -12.86 6.92
C THR A 182 0.87 -11.54 6.14
N TYR A 183 -0.03 -11.27 5.19
CA TYR A 183 0.14 -10.19 4.21
C TYR A 183 0.33 -8.82 4.85
N TYR A 184 -0.48 -8.48 5.85
CA TYR A 184 -0.35 -7.20 6.55
C TYR A 184 1.03 -7.04 7.19
N ALA A 185 1.44 -8.01 8.00
CA ALA A 185 2.70 -7.94 8.71
C ALA A 185 3.91 -8.07 7.76
N ALA A 186 3.84 -8.97 6.77
CA ALA A 186 4.88 -9.11 5.76
C ALA A 186 5.08 -7.83 4.96
N HIS A 187 3.98 -7.17 4.52
CA HIS A 187 4.04 -5.90 3.80
C HIS A 187 4.75 -4.82 4.63
N LEU A 188 4.32 -4.61 5.87
CA LEU A 188 4.87 -3.55 6.71
C LEU A 188 6.32 -3.80 7.10
N ASN A 189 6.68 -5.03 7.45
CA ASN A 189 8.06 -5.37 7.83
C ASN A 189 9.02 -5.37 6.61
N LEU A 190 8.57 -5.75 5.43
CA LEU A 190 9.35 -5.61 4.20
C LEU A 190 9.57 -4.13 3.82
N ILE A 191 8.57 -3.26 4.01
CA ILE A 191 8.76 -1.81 3.85
C ILE A 191 9.80 -1.31 4.85
N ARG A 192 9.68 -1.69 6.12
CA ARG A 192 10.62 -1.30 7.17
C ARG A 192 12.04 -1.73 6.85
N LEU A 193 12.23 -2.99 6.44
CA LEU A 193 13.53 -3.48 5.97
C LEU A 193 14.06 -2.64 4.80
N GLY A 194 13.19 -2.28 3.86
CA GLY A 194 13.55 -1.45 2.70
C GLY A 194 13.91 -0.01 3.04
N ARG A 195 13.33 0.54 4.11
CA ARG A 195 13.58 1.92 4.58
C ARG A 195 14.81 2.01 5.47
N GLU A 196 14.99 1.05 6.39
CA GLU A 196 16.01 1.12 7.44
C GLU A 196 17.33 0.45 7.05
N ILE A 197 17.29 -0.59 6.22
CA ILE A 197 18.44 -1.46 5.94
C ILE A 197 18.69 -1.62 4.44
N CYS A 198 17.70 -2.14 3.71
CA CYS A 198 17.86 -2.45 2.29
C CYS A 198 17.62 -1.21 1.42
N HIS A 199 18.38 -0.15 1.63
CA HIS A 199 18.27 1.10 0.89
C HIS A 199 18.45 0.91 -0.62
N ALA A 200 17.87 1.83 -1.44
CA ALA A 200 18.03 1.78 -2.90
C ALA A 200 19.50 1.93 -3.31
N ARG A 201 20.19 2.87 -2.66
CA ARG A 201 21.65 3.09 -2.79
C ARG A 201 22.33 2.71 -1.47
N LYS A 202 23.49 2.04 -1.55
CA LYS A 202 24.31 1.64 -0.39
C LYS A 202 23.49 0.91 0.70
N PRO A 203 22.89 -0.27 0.39
CA PRO A 203 22.17 -1.04 1.41
C PRO A 203 23.13 -1.52 2.50
N ASP A 204 22.66 -1.52 3.75
CA ASP A 204 23.43 -2.02 4.91
C ASP A 204 23.33 -3.55 5.01
N CYS A 205 23.94 -4.23 4.03
CA CYS A 205 23.92 -5.69 3.94
C CYS A 205 24.61 -6.39 5.11
N PRO A 206 25.70 -5.87 5.72
CA PRO A 206 26.31 -6.50 6.90
C PRO A 206 25.35 -6.64 8.08
N ASN A 207 24.50 -5.64 8.33
CA ASN A 207 23.54 -5.61 9.44
C ASN A 207 22.14 -6.15 9.06
N CYS A 208 21.99 -6.71 7.85
CA CYS A 208 20.68 -7.19 7.38
C CYS A 208 20.30 -8.53 8.05
N PRO A 209 19.15 -8.61 8.77
CA PRO A 209 18.76 -9.81 9.50
C PRO A 209 18.53 -11.03 8.60
N ILE A 210 18.18 -10.80 7.33
CA ILE A 210 17.93 -11.86 6.35
C ILE A 210 19.11 -12.06 5.38
N ARG A 211 20.32 -11.59 5.73
CA ARG A 211 21.50 -11.64 4.84
C ARG A 211 21.79 -13.06 4.33
N LYS A 212 21.64 -14.06 5.18
CA LYS A 212 21.90 -15.49 4.84
C LYS A 212 20.86 -16.07 3.85
N LEU A 213 19.73 -15.40 3.68
CA LEU A 213 18.65 -15.80 2.76
C LEU A 213 18.55 -14.86 1.54
N CYS A 214 19.53 -13.98 1.32
CA CYS A 214 19.49 -12.95 0.29
C CYS A 214 20.45 -13.28 -0.85
N ASP A 215 19.95 -13.22 -2.09
CA ASP A 215 20.73 -13.49 -3.31
C ASP A 215 21.50 -12.25 -3.81
N TYR A 216 21.24 -11.09 -3.22
CA TYR A 216 21.84 -9.84 -3.64
C TYR A 216 23.31 -9.73 -3.21
N THR A 217 24.18 -9.51 -4.19
CA THR A 217 25.58 -9.15 -3.95
C THR A 217 25.74 -7.66 -4.21
N PRO A 218 26.08 -6.84 -3.18
CA PRO A 218 26.37 -5.41 -3.40
C PRO A 218 27.49 -5.25 -4.40
N LYS A 219 27.37 -4.30 -5.32
CA LYS A 219 28.50 -3.90 -6.13
C LYS A 219 29.55 -3.28 -5.18
N THR A 220 30.74 -3.81 -5.17
CA THR A 220 31.92 -3.15 -4.56
C THR A 220 32.13 -1.83 -5.31
N THR A 221 31.92 -0.74 -4.61
CA THR A 221 32.31 0.61 -5.09
C THR A 221 33.79 0.81 -4.85
#